data_a76a3d457ae3b1a8912c7d35c0c3a0aa
#
_entry.id   a76a3d457ae3b1a8912c7d35c0c3a0aa
#
_cell.length_a   1.000
_cell.length_b   1.000
_cell.length_c   1.000
_cell.angle_alpha   90.00
_cell.angle_beta   90.00
_cell.angle_gamma   90.00
#
_symmetry.space_group_name_H-M   'P 1'
#
loop_
_entity.id
_entity.type
_entity.pdbx_description
1 polymer ?
#
loop_
_entity_poly.entity_id
_entity_poly.type
_entity_poly.pdbx_seq_one_letter_code
_entity_poly.pdbx_strand_id
1 'polypeptide(L)'
;MSATAEKIDPAAAATGAPLVKLEGVTKTYRQGKIEVHALRGLDLEVYPGEFLALTGPSGSGKTTALNIIGALDTPSSGRVLLEGRDLATLSRAAKSHLRRDRIGFVFQAYNLIPVLSAYENAELVLRLQGVPPGERAKMVNQLLEDVGLKGMEHRRPNELSGGQQQRVAIARAIASSPAVTLADEPTANVDSATAEVLLGLMERLNRERGVTFIFSTHDPRVMARARRIVHLVDGQVDRDERRE
;
A
#
# COMPACT_ATOMS: atom_id res chain seq x y z
N MET A 1 -16.85 -27.23 3.96
CA MET A 1 -17.26 -26.23 4.96
C MET A 1 -16.90 -24.88 4.40
N SER A 2 -17.89 -24.18 3.86
CA SER A 2 -17.74 -22.88 3.19
C SER A 2 -17.56 -21.81 4.27
N ALA A 3 -16.35 -21.22 4.37
CA ALA A 3 -16.14 -20.03 5.15
C ALA A 3 -16.74 -18.85 4.36
N THR A 4 -17.91 -18.42 4.78
CA THR A 4 -18.57 -17.20 4.31
C THR A 4 -17.60 -16.04 4.55
N ALA A 5 -17.06 -15.46 3.46
CA ALA A 5 -16.34 -14.19 3.54
C ALA A 5 -17.33 -13.13 4.04
N GLU A 6 -17.16 -12.71 5.27
CA GLU A 6 -17.90 -11.61 5.87
C GLU A 6 -17.62 -10.36 5.02
N LYS A 7 -18.61 -9.95 4.23
CA LYS A 7 -18.57 -8.68 3.49
C LYS A 7 -18.48 -7.58 4.54
N ILE A 8 -17.36 -6.88 4.57
CA ILE A 8 -17.16 -5.74 5.45
C ILE A 8 -18.06 -4.61 4.97
N ASP A 9 -18.96 -4.21 5.86
CA ASP A 9 -19.90 -3.12 5.68
C ASP A 9 -19.13 -1.80 5.47
N PRO A 10 -19.37 -1.03 4.40
CA PRO A 10 -18.80 0.30 4.24
C PRO A 10 -19.21 1.27 5.37
N ALA A 11 -20.17 0.93 6.22
CA ALA A 11 -20.56 1.69 7.41
C ALA A 11 -19.48 1.73 8.51
N ALA A 12 -18.43 0.89 8.50
CA ALA A 12 -17.32 0.98 9.44
C ALA A 12 -16.51 2.28 9.31
N ALA A 13 -16.61 2.97 8.17
CA ALA A 13 -16.01 4.29 7.97
C ALA A 13 -16.65 5.41 8.81
N ALA A 14 -17.83 5.17 9.39
CA ALA A 14 -18.58 6.15 10.18
C ALA A 14 -18.26 6.13 11.69
N THR A 15 -17.41 5.19 12.17
CA THR A 15 -17.22 4.98 13.62
C THR A 15 -16.03 5.75 14.23
N GLY A 16 -15.30 6.55 13.49
CA GLY A 16 -14.13 7.30 14.03
C GLY A 16 -12.94 6.41 14.46
N ALA A 17 -12.98 5.10 14.24
CA ALA A 17 -11.90 4.20 14.58
C ALA A 17 -10.78 4.23 13.52
N PRO A 18 -9.49 4.20 13.93
CA PRO A 18 -8.38 4.17 12.98
C PRO A 18 -8.36 2.85 12.21
N LEU A 19 -8.09 2.94 10.91
CA LEU A 19 -7.87 1.80 10.02
C LEU A 19 -6.56 1.08 10.35
N VAL A 20 -5.49 1.87 10.57
CA VAL A 20 -4.17 1.43 11.01
C VAL A 20 -3.82 2.15 12.29
N LYS A 21 -3.34 1.42 13.30
CA LYS A 21 -2.84 2.02 14.54
C LYS A 21 -1.52 1.35 14.95
N LEU A 22 -0.51 2.18 15.17
CA LEU A 22 0.77 1.82 15.74
C LEU A 22 0.83 2.40 17.16
N GLU A 23 1.21 1.59 18.15
CA GLU A 23 1.31 1.98 19.56
C GLU A 23 2.72 1.63 20.07
N GLY A 24 3.57 2.65 20.26
CA GLY A 24 4.92 2.53 20.77
C GLY A 24 5.80 1.55 19.99
N VAL A 25 5.64 1.50 18.65
CA VAL A 25 6.30 0.48 17.81
C VAL A 25 7.79 0.72 17.73
N THR A 26 8.57 -0.29 18.11
CA THR A 26 10.02 -0.29 17.91
C THR A 26 10.44 -1.36 16.91
N LYS A 27 11.55 -1.12 16.22
CA LYS A 27 12.19 -2.12 15.36
C LYS A 27 13.70 -2.00 15.42
N THR A 28 14.35 -3.08 15.82
CA THR A 28 15.79 -3.21 15.83
C THR A 28 16.22 -4.35 14.92
N TYR A 29 17.07 -4.06 13.97
CA TYR A 29 17.73 -5.06 13.13
C TYR A 29 19.12 -5.38 13.70
N ARG A 30 19.52 -6.65 13.63
CA ARG A 30 20.85 -7.11 14.04
C ARG A 30 21.64 -7.58 12.84
N GLN A 31 22.75 -6.95 12.57
CA GLN A 31 23.73 -7.38 11.58
C GLN A 31 25.04 -7.76 12.31
N GLY A 32 25.20 -9.04 12.64
CA GLY A 32 26.29 -9.50 13.49
C GLY A 32 26.25 -8.86 14.86
N LYS A 33 27.25 -7.99 15.16
CA LYS A 33 27.35 -7.26 16.44
C LYS A 33 26.74 -5.85 16.40
N ILE A 34 26.27 -5.41 15.23
CA ILE A 34 25.72 -4.05 15.07
C ILE A 34 24.22 -4.12 15.22
N GLU A 35 23.67 -3.28 16.07
CA GLU A 35 22.23 -3.07 16.21
C GLU A 35 21.85 -1.76 15.50
N VAL A 36 20.83 -1.83 14.62
CA VAL A 36 20.26 -0.68 13.92
C VAL A 36 18.82 -0.50 14.41
N HIS A 37 18.58 0.56 15.17
CA HIS A 37 17.25 0.91 15.68
C HIS A 37 16.49 1.69 14.59
N ALA A 38 15.74 0.97 13.76
CA ALA A 38 15.00 1.56 12.65
C ALA A 38 13.73 2.28 13.08
N LEU A 39 13.06 1.82 14.15
CA LEU A 39 11.94 2.51 14.80
C LEU A 39 12.16 2.56 16.31
N ARG A 40 11.78 3.67 16.93
CA ARG A 40 12.10 3.98 18.34
C ARG A 40 10.88 4.44 19.14
N GLY A 41 9.77 3.70 19.06
CA GLY A 41 8.51 4.05 19.71
C GLY A 41 7.62 4.89 18.81
N LEU A 42 7.33 4.36 17.60
CA LEU A 42 6.47 5.03 16.63
C LEU A 42 5.02 4.88 17.04
N ASP A 43 4.33 6.01 17.23
CA ASP A 43 2.89 6.11 17.38
C ASP A 43 2.30 6.74 16.11
N LEU A 44 1.28 6.10 15.52
CA LEU A 44 0.62 6.59 14.31
C LEU A 44 -0.79 6.00 14.21
N GLU A 45 -1.77 6.85 13.93
CA GLU A 45 -3.12 6.44 13.57
C GLU A 45 -3.42 6.90 12.13
N VAL A 46 -3.98 6.00 11.31
CA VAL A 46 -4.41 6.31 9.94
C VAL A 46 -5.87 5.95 9.81
N TYR A 47 -6.65 6.84 9.23
CA TYR A 47 -8.10 6.68 9.09
C TYR A 47 -8.50 6.29 7.66
N PRO A 48 -9.67 5.64 7.47
CA PRO A 48 -10.16 5.32 6.12
C PRO A 48 -10.22 6.54 5.21
N GLY A 49 -9.80 6.37 3.95
CA GLY A 49 -9.79 7.43 2.94
C GLY A 49 -8.66 8.46 3.08
N GLU A 50 -7.75 8.33 4.05
CA GLU A 50 -6.58 9.22 4.13
C GLU A 50 -5.64 9.05 2.94
N PHE A 51 -5.05 10.17 2.50
CA PHE A 51 -3.95 10.24 1.54
C PHE A 51 -2.75 10.81 2.29
N LEU A 52 -1.98 9.91 2.92
CA LEU A 52 -0.94 10.22 3.89
C LEU A 52 0.45 9.98 3.31
N ALA A 53 1.36 10.94 3.49
CA ALA A 53 2.78 10.80 3.18
C ALA A 53 3.61 10.66 4.46
N LEU A 54 4.34 9.55 4.61
CA LEU A 54 5.46 9.41 5.54
C LEU A 54 6.71 9.96 4.87
N THR A 55 7.28 11.01 5.42
CA THR A 55 8.44 11.71 4.88
C THR A 55 9.61 11.68 5.86
N GLY A 56 10.78 12.12 5.43
CA GLY A 56 11.98 12.19 6.27
C GLY A 56 13.23 11.74 5.52
N PRO A 57 14.42 11.95 6.10
CA PRO A 57 15.69 11.59 5.49
C PRO A 57 15.80 10.08 5.20
N SER A 58 16.78 9.70 4.39
CA SER A 58 17.11 8.28 4.21
C SER A 58 17.48 7.66 5.57
N GLY A 59 16.99 6.44 5.81
CA GLY A 59 17.20 5.75 7.09
C GLY A 59 16.26 6.18 8.24
N SER A 60 15.35 7.13 8.05
CA SER A 60 14.42 7.56 9.12
C SER A 60 13.35 6.54 9.53
N GLY A 61 13.28 5.37 8.88
CA GLY A 61 12.37 4.28 9.25
C GLY A 61 11.10 4.17 8.39
N LYS A 62 10.90 5.00 7.35
CA LYS A 62 9.69 5.00 6.50
C LYS A 62 9.34 3.63 5.91
N THR A 63 10.26 3.04 5.16
CA THR A 63 10.07 1.70 4.57
C THR A 63 9.87 0.62 5.64
N THR A 64 10.56 0.73 6.78
CA THR A 64 10.36 -0.17 7.93
C THR A 64 8.94 -0.06 8.48
N ALA A 65 8.44 1.16 8.65
CA ALA A 65 7.06 1.40 9.10
C ALA A 65 6.05 0.80 8.09
N LEU A 66 6.23 1.03 6.78
CA LEU A 66 5.37 0.44 5.75
C LEU A 66 5.40 -1.10 5.80
N ASN A 67 6.58 -1.70 5.92
CA ASN A 67 6.73 -3.16 5.98
C ASN A 67 6.02 -3.76 7.21
N ILE A 68 6.08 -3.09 8.34
CA ILE A 68 5.41 -3.52 9.57
C ILE A 68 3.89 -3.36 9.44
N ILE A 69 3.38 -2.22 8.94
CA ILE A 69 1.95 -2.01 8.64
C ILE A 69 1.47 -3.06 7.64
N GLY A 70 2.28 -3.37 6.63
CA GLY A 70 2.01 -4.37 5.60
C GLY A 70 2.10 -5.82 6.07
N ALA A 71 2.40 -6.08 7.35
CA ALA A 71 2.65 -7.43 7.88
C ALA A 71 3.72 -8.21 7.10
N LEU A 72 4.65 -7.51 6.44
CA LEU A 72 5.84 -8.07 5.79
C LEU A 72 6.97 -8.28 6.80
N ASP A 73 7.00 -7.45 7.84
CA ASP A 73 7.94 -7.56 8.96
C ASP A 73 7.18 -7.51 10.30
N THR A 74 7.87 -7.83 11.39
CA THR A 74 7.29 -7.86 12.74
C THR A 74 8.02 -6.83 13.60
N PRO A 75 7.32 -6.02 14.42
CA PRO A 75 7.96 -5.10 15.34
C PRO A 75 8.80 -5.85 16.38
N SER A 76 9.82 -5.20 16.93
CA SER A 76 10.58 -5.71 18.08
C SER A 76 9.79 -5.56 19.39
N SER A 77 9.02 -4.47 19.54
CA SER A 77 8.05 -4.25 20.60
C SER A 77 6.98 -3.26 20.15
N GLY A 78 5.97 -3.03 20.99
CA GLY A 78 4.79 -2.23 20.66
C GLY A 78 3.73 -3.05 19.96
N ARG A 79 2.65 -2.39 19.51
CA ARG A 79 1.48 -3.05 18.90
C ARG A 79 1.16 -2.42 17.55
N VAL A 80 0.72 -3.25 16.62
CA VAL A 80 0.25 -2.81 15.29
C VAL A 80 -1.11 -3.41 15.04
N LEU A 81 -2.10 -2.55 14.87
CA LEU A 81 -3.47 -2.96 14.59
C LEU A 81 -3.84 -2.54 13.16
N LEU A 82 -4.50 -3.44 12.43
CA LEU A 82 -5.19 -3.17 11.17
C LEU A 82 -6.66 -3.55 11.35
N GLU A 83 -7.56 -2.60 11.15
CA GLU A 83 -9.01 -2.78 11.39
C GLU A 83 -9.29 -3.34 12.80
N GLY A 84 -8.57 -2.82 13.81
CA GLY A 84 -8.67 -3.26 15.21
C GLY A 84 -8.04 -4.63 15.51
N ARG A 85 -7.51 -5.35 14.52
CA ARG A 85 -6.86 -6.66 14.70
C ARG A 85 -5.37 -6.49 14.97
N ASP A 86 -4.89 -7.00 16.09
CA ASP A 86 -3.47 -6.97 16.43
C ASP A 86 -2.68 -7.96 15.55
N LEU A 87 -1.75 -7.43 14.75
CA LEU A 87 -0.95 -8.23 13.82
C LEU A 87 -0.01 -9.22 14.53
N ALA A 88 0.36 -8.96 15.78
CA ALA A 88 1.24 -9.85 16.55
C ALA A 88 0.55 -11.17 16.88
N THR A 89 -0.78 -11.16 17.05
CA THR A 89 -1.58 -12.35 17.41
C THR A 89 -1.84 -13.28 16.22
N LEU A 90 -1.58 -12.81 14.99
CA LEU A 90 -1.89 -13.54 13.78
C LEU A 90 -0.82 -14.57 13.43
N SER A 91 -1.25 -15.79 13.05
CA SER A 91 -0.37 -16.80 12.48
C SER A 91 0.20 -16.34 11.13
N ARG A 92 1.27 -16.99 10.66
CA ARG A 92 1.87 -16.71 9.34
C ARG A 92 0.84 -16.84 8.20
N ALA A 93 -0.02 -17.84 8.26
CA ALA A 93 -1.09 -18.04 7.28
C ALA A 93 -2.13 -16.91 7.34
N ALA A 94 -2.57 -16.51 8.54
CA ALA A 94 -3.50 -15.41 8.73
C ALA A 94 -2.92 -14.07 8.21
N LYS A 95 -1.64 -13.78 8.46
CA LYS A 95 -0.94 -12.61 7.89
C LYS A 95 -0.91 -12.67 6.36
N SER A 96 -0.72 -13.85 5.76
CA SER A 96 -0.75 -14.01 4.29
C SER A 96 -2.14 -13.71 3.71
N HIS A 97 -3.19 -14.21 4.34
CA HIS A 97 -4.58 -13.89 3.96
C HIS A 97 -4.88 -12.40 4.14
N LEU A 98 -4.46 -11.80 5.26
CA LEU A 98 -4.63 -10.37 5.50
C LEU A 98 -3.97 -9.52 4.40
N ARG A 99 -2.73 -9.82 4.00
CA ARG A 99 -2.06 -9.14 2.88
C ARG A 99 -2.81 -9.31 1.57
N ARG A 100 -3.27 -10.53 1.27
CA ARG A 100 -4.03 -10.81 0.05
C ARG A 100 -5.33 -10.02 -0.01
N ASP A 101 -6.03 -9.90 1.12
CA ASP A 101 -7.42 -9.44 1.13
C ASP A 101 -7.56 -7.96 1.52
N ARG A 102 -6.64 -7.43 2.33
CA ARG A 102 -6.81 -6.12 2.97
C ARG A 102 -5.68 -5.12 2.68
N ILE A 103 -4.56 -5.54 2.09
CA ILE A 103 -3.41 -4.67 1.90
C ILE A 103 -2.96 -4.70 0.43
N GLY A 104 -2.97 -3.53 -0.22
CA GLY A 104 -2.35 -3.35 -1.51
C GLY A 104 -0.90 -2.89 -1.37
N PHE A 105 -0.03 -3.29 -2.31
CA PHE A 105 1.36 -2.86 -2.32
C PHE A 105 1.75 -2.29 -3.68
N VAL A 106 2.32 -1.08 -3.65
CA VAL A 106 2.95 -0.42 -4.79
C VAL A 106 4.42 -0.19 -4.42
N PHE A 107 5.34 -0.83 -5.13
CA PHE A 107 6.78 -0.76 -4.87
C PHE A 107 7.50 0.13 -5.88
N GLN A 108 8.64 0.67 -5.49
CA GLN A 108 9.54 1.42 -6.35
C GLN A 108 9.96 0.61 -7.60
N ALA A 109 10.27 -0.66 -7.45
CA ALA A 109 10.73 -1.55 -8.53
C ALA A 109 9.58 -2.28 -9.27
N TYR A 110 8.34 -1.78 -9.19
CA TYR A 110 7.10 -2.35 -9.76
C TYR A 110 6.76 -3.76 -9.28
N ASN A 111 7.73 -4.64 -9.12
CA ASN A 111 7.60 -6.05 -8.70
C ASN A 111 6.53 -6.82 -9.50
N LEU A 112 6.46 -6.57 -10.81
CA LEU A 112 5.62 -7.35 -11.70
C LEU A 112 6.25 -8.73 -11.95
N ILE A 113 5.40 -9.73 -12.15
CA ILE A 113 5.85 -11.07 -12.54
C ILE A 113 6.16 -11.05 -14.04
N PRO A 114 7.44 -11.22 -14.46
CA PRO A 114 7.86 -10.92 -15.82
C PRO A 114 7.22 -11.79 -16.90
N VAL A 115 6.85 -13.04 -16.54
CA VAL A 115 6.23 -13.99 -17.47
C VAL A 115 4.72 -13.79 -17.64
N LEU A 116 4.10 -12.98 -16.77
CA LEU A 116 2.67 -12.66 -16.82
C LEU A 116 2.44 -11.37 -17.59
N SER A 117 1.31 -11.32 -18.33
CA SER A 117 0.84 -10.10 -18.98
C SER A 117 0.38 -9.03 -17.98
N ALA A 118 0.05 -7.83 -18.46
CA ALA A 118 -0.54 -6.77 -17.63
C ALA A 118 -1.85 -7.23 -16.98
N TYR A 119 -2.71 -7.90 -17.76
CA TYR A 119 -3.95 -8.49 -17.27
C TYR A 119 -3.69 -9.51 -16.17
N GLU A 120 -2.81 -10.49 -16.40
CA GLU A 120 -2.50 -11.57 -15.47
C GLU A 120 -1.84 -11.05 -14.18
N ASN A 121 -0.99 -10.02 -14.27
CA ASN A 121 -0.43 -9.35 -13.08
C ASN A 121 -1.53 -8.69 -12.25
N ALA A 122 -2.46 -7.97 -12.88
CA ALA A 122 -3.58 -7.31 -12.19
C ALA A 122 -4.60 -8.32 -11.63
N GLU A 123 -4.85 -9.44 -12.35
CA GLU A 123 -5.77 -10.50 -11.96
C GLU A 123 -5.30 -11.32 -10.76
N LEU A 124 -4.00 -11.41 -10.53
CA LEU A 124 -3.37 -12.39 -9.65
C LEU A 124 -4.01 -12.47 -8.26
N VAL A 125 -4.25 -11.32 -7.64
CA VAL A 125 -4.84 -11.27 -6.29
C VAL A 125 -6.28 -11.77 -6.29
N LEU A 126 -7.10 -11.39 -7.27
CA LEU A 126 -8.48 -11.86 -7.41
C LEU A 126 -8.55 -13.37 -7.64
N ARG A 127 -7.59 -13.91 -8.38
CA ARG A 127 -7.46 -15.36 -8.60
C ARG A 127 -7.15 -16.10 -7.29
N LEU A 128 -6.25 -15.54 -6.47
CA LEU A 128 -5.93 -16.09 -5.15
C LEU A 128 -7.09 -15.97 -4.15
N GLN A 129 -7.98 -15.01 -4.34
CA GLN A 129 -9.22 -14.87 -3.58
C GLN A 129 -10.34 -15.81 -4.03
N GLY A 130 -10.15 -16.54 -5.15
CA GLY A 130 -11.14 -17.46 -5.69
C GLY A 130 -12.30 -16.79 -6.44
N VAL A 131 -12.13 -15.52 -6.86
CA VAL A 131 -13.15 -14.82 -7.66
C VAL A 131 -13.37 -15.55 -8.97
N PRO A 132 -14.62 -15.81 -9.40
CA PRO A 132 -14.94 -16.53 -10.64
C PRO A 132 -14.34 -15.87 -11.89
N PRO A 133 -13.91 -16.65 -12.92
CA PRO A 133 -13.21 -16.11 -14.09
C PRO A 133 -13.96 -14.97 -14.82
N GLY A 134 -15.27 -15.10 -15.00
CA GLY A 134 -16.07 -14.07 -15.70
C GLY A 134 -16.19 -12.76 -14.90
N GLU A 135 -16.24 -12.82 -13.58
CA GLU A 135 -16.24 -11.65 -12.71
C GLU A 135 -14.85 -10.99 -12.68
N ARG A 136 -13.78 -11.79 -12.53
CA ARG A 136 -12.40 -11.30 -12.61
C ARG A 136 -12.15 -10.53 -13.91
N ALA A 137 -12.58 -11.10 -15.06
CA ALA A 137 -12.37 -10.47 -16.35
C ALA A 137 -13.01 -9.06 -16.41
N LYS A 138 -14.24 -8.91 -15.90
CA LYS A 138 -14.89 -7.61 -15.82
C LYS A 138 -14.14 -6.62 -14.94
N MET A 139 -13.76 -7.06 -13.74
CA MET A 139 -13.05 -6.22 -12.76
C MET A 139 -11.69 -5.77 -13.30
N VAL A 140 -10.89 -6.70 -13.84
CA VAL A 140 -9.53 -6.40 -14.32
C VAL A 140 -9.54 -5.52 -15.56
N ASN A 141 -10.42 -5.78 -16.54
CA ASN A 141 -10.53 -4.93 -17.71
C ASN A 141 -10.93 -3.50 -17.34
N GLN A 142 -11.88 -3.34 -16.41
CA GLN A 142 -12.26 -2.03 -15.92
C GLN A 142 -11.09 -1.34 -15.20
N LEU A 143 -10.35 -2.06 -14.34
CA LEU A 143 -9.18 -1.52 -13.66
C LEU A 143 -8.10 -1.06 -14.64
N LEU A 144 -7.78 -1.88 -15.66
CA LEU A 144 -6.79 -1.53 -16.67
C LEU A 144 -7.23 -0.31 -17.50
N GLU A 145 -8.52 -0.20 -17.82
CA GLU A 145 -9.07 1.00 -18.46
C GLU A 145 -8.95 2.23 -17.52
N ASP A 146 -9.32 2.11 -16.24
CA ASP A 146 -9.23 3.19 -15.24
C ASP A 146 -7.80 3.72 -15.06
N VAL A 147 -6.81 2.83 -15.15
CA VAL A 147 -5.39 3.23 -15.06
C VAL A 147 -4.79 3.63 -16.43
N GLY A 148 -5.61 3.67 -17.49
CA GLY A 148 -5.21 4.10 -18.85
C GLY A 148 -4.33 3.09 -19.58
N LEU A 149 -4.61 1.78 -19.41
CA LEU A 149 -3.92 0.67 -20.07
C LEU A 149 -4.83 -0.14 -21.00
N LYS A 150 -5.98 0.43 -21.42
CA LYS A 150 -6.87 -0.20 -22.40
C LYS A 150 -6.12 -0.52 -23.70
N GLY A 151 -6.25 -1.77 -24.17
CA GLY A 151 -5.55 -2.30 -25.35
C GLY A 151 -4.13 -2.77 -25.08
N MET A 152 -3.68 -2.79 -23.80
CA MET A 152 -2.36 -3.27 -23.39
C MET A 152 -2.42 -4.52 -22.49
N GLU A 153 -3.60 -5.13 -22.37
CA GLU A 153 -3.92 -6.22 -21.45
C GLU A 153 -2.98 -7.42 -21.62
N HIS A 154 -2.60 -7.71 -22.88
CA HIS A 154 -1.79 -8.87 -23.24
C HIS A 154 -0.29 -8.60 -23.26
N ARG A 155 0.14 -7.33 -23.08
CA ARG A 155 1.57 -6.98 -23.05
C ARG A 155 2.23 -7.47 -21.76
N ARG A 156 3.45 -7.96 -21.90
CA ARG A 156 4.31 -8.34 -20.76
C ARG A 156 5.09 -7.14 -20.25
N PRO A 157 5.65 -7.19 -19.03
CA PRO A 157 6.41 -6.08 -18.46
C PRO A 157 7.52 -5.53 -19.35
N ASN A 158 8.25 -6.39 -20.07
CA ASN A 158 9.30 -5.97 -21.00
C ASN A 158 8.80 -5.25 -22.27
N GLU A 159 7.49 -5.29 -22.52
CA GLU A 159 6.83 -4.60 -23.64
C GLU A 159 6.14 -3.29 -23.20
N LEU A 160 6.30 -2.93 -21.93
CA LEU A 160 5.69 -1.78 -21.28
C LEU A 160 6.75 -0.76 -20.85
N SER A 161 6.45 0.54 -21.00
CA SER A 161 7.29 1.58 -20.40
C SER A 161 7.26 1.51 -18.87
N GLY A 162 8.21 2.13 -18.18
CA GLY A 162 8.25 2.16 -16.70
C GLY A 162 6.95 2.71 -16.10
N GLY A 163 6.39 3.79 -16.65
CA GLY A 163 5.12 4.34 -16.20
C GLY A 163 3.93 3.41 -16.46
N GLN A 164 3.94 2.64 -17.56
CA GLN A 164 2.92 1.63 -17.83
C GLN A 164 3.04 0.45 -16.85
N GLN A 165 4.26 0.00 -16.55
CA GLN A 165 4.51 -1.03 -15.55
C GLN A 165 4.03 -0.59 -14.16
N GLN A 166 4.26 0.67 -13.77
CA GLN A 166 3.78 1.20 -12.51
C GLN A 166 2.25 1.27 -12.46
N ARG A 167 1.57 1.60 -13.57
CA ARG A 167 0.11 1.55 -13.64
C ARG A 167 -0.44 0.14 -13.48
N VAL A 168 0.23 -0.88 -14.03
CA VAL A 168 -0.11 -2.29 -13.79
C VAL A 168 0.07 -2.64 -12.30
N ALA A 169 1.15 -2.19 -11.67
CA ALA A 169 1.40 -2.41 -10.25
C ALA A 169 0.32 -1.75 -9.36
N ILE A 170 -0.12 -0.53 -9.72
CA ILE A 170 -1.24 0.15 -9.05
C ILE A 170 -2.55 -0.64 -9.25
N ALA A 171 -2.88 -1.05 -10.47
CA ALA A 171 -4.07 -1.85 -10.75
C ALA A 171 -4.07 -3.15 -9.92
N ARG A 172 -2.95 -3.88 -9.88
CA ARG A 172 -2.79 -5.07 -9.04
C ARG A 172 -3.00 -4.77 -7.56
N ALA A 173 -2.46 -3.66 -7.07
CA ALA A 173 -2.54 -3.29 -5.66
C ALA A 173 -3.99 -3.01 -5.20
N ILE A 174 -4.82 -2.43 -6.08
CA ILE A 174 -6.20 -2.06 -5.75
C ILE A 174 -7.25 -3.08 -6.20
N ALA A 175 -6.86 -4.11 -6.95
CA ALA A 175 -7.78 -5.10 -7.53
C ALA A 175 -8.65 -5.80 -6.48
N SER A 176 -8.09 -6.12 -5.31
CA SER A 176 -8.79 -6.76 -4.20
C SER A 176 -9.67 -5.80 -3.38
N SER A 177 -9.79 -4.53 -3.77
CA SER A 177 -10.41 -3.48 -2.95
C SER A 177 -9.86 -3.46 -1.53
N PRO A 178 -8.54 -3.28 -1.36
CA PRO A 178 -7.89 -3.37 -0.05
C PRO A 178 -8.35 -2.24 0.87
N ALA A 179 -8.23 -2.45 2.19
CA ALA A 179 -8.48 -1.42 3.19
C ALA A 179 -7.44 -0.30 3.11
N VAL A 180 -6.17 -0.68 2.88
CA VAL A 180 -5.06 0.26 2.75
C VAL A 180 -4.13 -0.15 1.61
N THR A 181 -3.62 0.84 0.87
CA THR A 181 -2.59 0.69 -0.15
C THR A 181 -1.31 1.36 0.34
N LEU A 182 -0.25 0.58 0.46
CA LEU A 182 1.08 1.00 0.89
C LEU A 182 1.94 1.25 -0.35
N ALA A 183 2.46 2.46 -0.51
CA ALA A 183 3.23 2.86 -1.67
C ALA A 183 4.63 3.33 -1.24
N ASP A 184 5.64 2.50 -1.51
CA ASP A 184 7.04 2.81 -1.19
C ASP A 184 7.72 3.41 -2.43
N GLU A 185 8.03 4.71 -2.37
CA GLU A 185 8.64 5.52 -3.44
C GLU A 185 8.01 5.28 -4.85
N PRO A 186 6.68 5.42 -5.01
CA PRO A 186 5.97 4.95 -6.20
C PRO A 186 6.32 5.71 -7.49
N THR A 187 7.01 6.84 -7.39
CA THR A 187 7.39 7.72 -8.51
C THR A 187 8.90 7.76 -8.77
N ALA A 188 9.72 7.05 -7.99
CA ALA A 188 11.18 7.18 -8.05
C ALA A 188 11.80 6.71 -9.39
N ASN A 189 11.17 5.73 -10.07
CA ASN A 189 11.71 5.12 -11.29
C ASN A 189 11.01 5.58 -12.58
N VAL A 190 10.36 6.75 -12.56
CA VAL A 190 9.68 7.33 -13.71
C VAL A 190 10.06 8.80 -13.91
N ASP A 191 9.94 9.29 -15.13
CA ASP A 191 10.14 10.71 -15.43
C ASP A 191 9.08 11.60 -14.77
N SER A 192 9.36 12.91 -14.70
CA SER A 192 8.49 13.86 -14.00
C SER A 192 7.07 13.93 -14.56
N ALA A 193 6.90 13.86 -15.88
CA ALA A 193 5.57 13.93 -16.50
C ALA A 193 4.76 12.66 -16.19
N THR A 194 5.40 11.50 -16.25
CA THR A 194 4.80 10.22 -15.86
C THR A 194 4.44 10.19 -14.37
N ALA A 195 5.31 10.72 -13.49
CA ALA A 195 5.04 10.82 -12.06
C ALA A 195 3.78 11.65 -11.77
N GLU A 196 3.61 12.81 -12.41
CA GLU A 196 2.41 13.64 -12.27
C GLU A 196 1.14 12.88 -12.67
N VAL A 197 1.19 12.13 -13.77
CA VAL A 197 0.05 11.31 -14.22
C VAL A 197 -0.28 10.19 -13.24
N LEU A 198 0.75 9.50 -12.68
CA LEU A 198 0.57 8.44 -11.68
C LEU A 198 -0.02 8.98 -10.37
N LEU A 199 0.46 10.12 -9.91
CA LEU A 199 -0.04 10.76 -8.70
C LEU A 199 -1.49 11.25 -8.89
N GLY A 200 -1.81 11.86 -10.03
CA GLY A 200 -3.18 12.22 -10.38
C GLY A 200 -4.13 11.00 -10.43
N LEU A 201 -3.64 9.85 -10.91
CA LEU A 201 -4.38 8.59 -10.88
C LEU A 201 -4.65 8.14 -9.43
N MET A 202 -3.62 8.10 -8.57
CA MET A 202 -3.79 7.68 -7.17
C MET A 202 -4.71 8.62 -6.39
N GLU A 203 -4.59 9.94 -6.61
CA GLU A 203 -5.46 10.94 -6.01
C GLU A 203 -6.93 10.75 -6.47
N ARG A 204 -7.17 10.48 -7.75
CA ARG A 204 -8.50 10.16 -8.27
C ARG A 204 -9.06 8.89 -7.62
N LEU A 205 -8.28 7.81 -7.52
CA LEU A 205 -8.69 6.57 -6.86
C LEU A 205 -9.02 6.78 -5.38
N ASN A 206 -8.24 7.61 -4.68
CA ASN A 206 -8.54 7.98 -3.30
C ASN A 206 -9.88 8.74 -3.21
N ARG A 207 -10.08 9.76 -4.05
CA ARG A 207 -11.26 10.63 -4.00
C ARG A 207 -12.54 9.93 -4.45
N GLU A 208 -12.47 9.16 -5.57
CA GLU A 208 -13.65 8.56 -6.19
C GLU A 208 -14.00 7.19 -5.63
N ARG A 209 -13.01 6.43 -5.14
CA ARG A 209 -13.18 5.06 -4.63
C ARG A 209 -12.88 4.91 -3.14
N GLY A 210 -12.51 6.00 -2.46
CA GLY A 210 -12.18 5.97 -1.03
C GLY A 210 -10.94 5.15 -0.66
N VAL A 211 -10.05 4.87 -1.63
CA VAL A 211 -8.83 4.09 -1.37
C VAL A 211 -7.93 4.84 -0.38
N THR A 212 -7.58 4.23 0.74
CA THR A 212 -6.62 4.78 1.69
C THR A 212 -5.20 4.54 1.19
N PHE A 213 -4.39 5.60 1.09
CA PHE A 213 -2.98 5.50 0.71
C PHE A 213 -2.05 5.93 1.83
N ILE A 214 -0.99 5.14 2.06
CA ILE A 214 0.15 5.52 2.88
C ILE A 214 1.39 5.46 1.99
N PHE A 215 1.99 6.62 1.74
CA PHE A 215 3.21 6.74 0.95
C PHE A 215 4.42 6.80 1.86
N SER A 216 5.49 6.10 1.52
CA SER A 216 6.85 6.37 2.00
C SER A 216 7.56 7.11 0.89
N THR A 217 7.94 8.37 1.10
CA THR A 217 8.53 9.16 0.03
C THR A 217 9.35 10.35 0.52
N HIS A 218 10.26 10.80 -0.34
CA HIS A 218 10.92 12.11 -0.25
C HIS A 218 10.58 13.01 -1.45
N ASP A 219 9.69 12.56 -2.34
CA ASP A 219 9.27 13.31 -3.52
C ASP A 219 8.34 14.47 -3.14
N PRO A 220 8.73 15.74 -3.41
CA PRO A 220 7.91 16.90 -3.09
C PRO A 220 6.57 16.91 -3.83
N ARG A 221 6.44 16.23 -4.98
CA ARG A 221 5.18 16.12 -5.73
C ARG A 221 4.15 15.28 -4.98
N VAL A 222 4.59 14.18 -4.37
CA VAL A 222 3.72 13.36 -3.49
C VAL A 222 3.29 14.17 -2.28
N MET A 223 4.26 14.84 -1.62
CA MET A 223 3.99 15.69 -0.46
C MET A 223 3.01 16.84 -0.77
N ALA A 224 3.10 17.43 -1.97
CA ALA A 224 2.20 18.51 -2.38
C ALA A 224 0.73 18.07 -2.51
N ARG A 225 0.49 16.78 -2.83
CA ARG A 225 -0.84 16.18 -2.99
C ARG A 225 -1.37 15.52 -1.71
N ALA A 226 -0.47 15.20 -0.76
CA ALA A 226 -0.85 14.58 0.50
C ALA A 226 -1.66 15.55 1.37
N ARG A 227 -2.80 15.09 1.87
CA ARG A 227 -3.63 15.83 2.84
C ARG A 227 -3.12 15.71 4.27
N ARG A 228 -2.23 14.76 4.52
CA ARG A 228 -1.53 14.61 5.79
C ARG A 228 -0.09 14.20 5.53
N ILE A 229 0.83 14.87 6.21
CA ILE A 229 2.26 14.58 6.11
C ILE A 229 2.77 14.29 7.51
N VAL A 230 3.36 13.11 7.68
CA VAL A 230 4.02 12.68 8.92
C VAL A 230 5.52 12.63 8.66
N HIS A 231 6.26 13.46 9.36
CA HIS A 231 7.72 13.54 9.26
C HIS A 231 8.34 12.57 10.25
N LEU A 232 9.15 11.64 9.74
CA LEU A 232 9.92 10.69 10.55
C LEU A 232 11.39 11.11 10.61
N VAL A 233 11.92 11.18 11.84
CA VAL A 233 13.33 11.40 12.12
C VAL A 233 13.78 10.33 13.11
N ASP A 234 14.87 9.63 12.83
CA ASP A 234 15.46 8.60 13.68
C ASP A 234 14.46 7.57 14.23
N GLY A 235 13.49 7.17 13.42
CA GLY A 235 12.50 6.16 13.76
C GLY A 235 11.35 6.62 14.66
N GLN A 236 11.16 7.93 14.79
CA GLN A 236 10.08 8.56 15.57
C GLN A 236 9.32 9.59 14.72
N VAL A 237 8.08 9.92 15.11
CA VAL A 237 7.35 11.05 14.54
C VAL A 237 7.95 12.34 15.12
N ASP A 238 8.50 13.18 14.23
CA ASP A 238 8.94 14.52 14.55
C ASP A 238 7.78 15.51 14.45
N ARG A 239 6.98 15.40 13.38
CA ARG A 239 5.87 16.31 13.10
C ARG A 239 4.78 15.59 12.31
N ASP A 240 3.51 15.96 12.57
CA ASP A 240 2.31 15.47 11.90
C ASP A 240 1.47 16.67 11.46
N GLU A 241 1.38 16.89 10.16
CA GLU A 241 0.72 18.05 9.55
C GLU A 241 -0.51 17.59 8.77
N ARG A 242 -1.67 18.14 9.08
CA ARG A 242 -2.89 18.01 8.26
C ARG A 242 -3.07 19.27 7.41
N ARG A 243 -3.41 19.06 6.15
CA ARG A 243 -3.72 20.13 5.19
C ARG A 243 -5.19 20.09 4.85
N GLU A 244 -5.77 21.27 4.76
CA GLU A 244 -7.16 21.44 4.33
C GLU A 244 -7.36 21.19 2.83
#